data_dcf9485d1c6b5526c60f3762b7a3ff4d
#
_entry.id   dcf9485d1c6b5526c60f3762b7a3ff4d
#
_cell.length_a   1.000
_cell.length_b   1.000
_cell.length_c   1.000
_cell.angle_alpha   90.00
_cell.angle_beta   90.00
_cell.angle_gamma   90.00
#
_symmetry.space_group_name_H-M   'P 1'
#
loop_
_entity.id
_entity.type
_entity.pdbx_description
1 polymer ?
#
loop_
_entity_poly.entity_id
_entity_poly.type
_entity_poly.pdbx_seq_one_letter_code
_entity_poly.pdbx_strand_id
1 'polypeptide(L)'
;MEEIKRIIKEEVEGRGLRIIRMLLFGSRAKGSNRPDSDWDILVVIDKRMNFMEKWEIIDAIKIRLARLGIPNDIILKSEEELEESRDNAGTITYYALQEGIEIWR
;
A
#
# COMPACT_ATOMS: atom_id res chain seq x y z
N MET A 1 2.63 13.05 3.16
CA MET A 1 2.15 12.25 2.01
C MET A 1 3.20 12.06 0.93
N GLU A 2 3.89 13.09 0.53
CA GLU A 2 4.93 12.96 -0.52
C GLU A 2 6.10 12.06 -0.10
N GLU A 3 6.52 12.13 1.15
CA GLU A 3 7.56 11.24 1.67
C GLU A 3 7.16 9.78 1.62
N ILE A 4 5.90 9.48 1.98
CA ILE A 4 5.38 8.13 1.95
C ILE A 4 5.40 7.58 0.53
N LYS A 5 4.90 8.37 -0.42
CA LYS A 5 4.88 7.98 -1.84
C LYS A 5 6.29 7.77 -2.39
N ARG A 6 7.21 8.64 -2.04
CA ARG A 6 8.61 8.54 -2.49
C ARG A 6 9.27 7.26 -1.99
N ILE A 7 9.10 6.94 -0.72
CA ILE A 7 9.68 5.74 -0.12
C ILE A 7 9.10 4.48 -0.78
N ILE A 8 7.79 4.43 -0.95
CA ILE A 8 7.13 3.29 -1.60
C ILE A 8 7.63 3.15 -3.04
N LYS A 9 7.71 4.24 -3.77
CA LYS A 9 8.21 4.25 -5.14
C LYS A 9 9.63 3.70 -5.23
N GLU A 10 10.52 4.19 -4.37
CA GLU A 10 11.93 3.76 -4.37
C GLU A 10 12.07 2.27 -4.10
N GLU A 11 11.35 1.75 -3.10
CA GLU A 11 11.45 0.34 -2.75
C GLU A 11 10.83 -0.58 -3.81
N VAL A 12 9.73 -0.18 -4.39
CA VAL A 12 9.03 -0.99 -5.40
C VAL A 12 9.76 -0.92 -6.74
N GLU A 13 10.01 0.28 -7.23
CA GLU A 13 10.64 0.46 -8.55
C GLU A 13 12.10 0.06 -8.56
N GLY A 14 12.78 0.17 -7.43
CA GLY A 14 14.17 -0.30 -7.30
C GLY A 14 14.33 -1.79 -7.54
N ARG A 15 13.24 -2.55 -7.49
CA ARG A 15 13.24 -3.99 -7.76
C ARG A 15 12.68 -4.35 -9.13
N GLY A 16 12.52 -3.35 -10.00
CA GLY A 16 12.04 -3.56 -11.36
C GLY A 16 10.54 -3.72 -11.48
N LEU A 17 9.79 -3.36 -10.45
CA LEU A 17 8.33 -3.41 -10.45
C LEU A 17 7.78 -2.02 -10.77
N ARG A 18 6.57 -1.97 -11.32
CA ARG A 18 5.90 -0.70 -11.62
C ARG A 18 4.66 -0.54 -10.76
N ILE A 19 4.49 0.63 -10.16
CA ILE A 19 3.29 0.96 -9.40
C ILE A 19 2.19 1.35 -10.38
N ILE A 20 1.07 0.64 -10.31
CA ILE A 20 -0.11 0.91 -11.13
C ILE A 20 -1.07 1.83 -10.40
N ARG A 21 -1.31 1.55 -9.12
CA ARG A 21 -2.21 2.35 -8.27
C ARG A 21 -1.67 2.41 -6.86
N MET A 22 -2.06 3.44 -6.15
CA MET A 22 -1.79 3.54 -4.72
C MET A 22 -3.02 4.18 -4.09
N LEU A 23 -3.59 3.53 -3.09
CA LEU A 23 -4.83 3.96 -2.45
C LEU A 23 -4.61 4.18 -0.95
N LEU A 24 -5.01 5.34 -0.47
CA LEU A 24 -5.09 5.61 0.97
C LEU A 24 -6.46 5.17 1.43
N PHE A 25 -6.53 4.35 2.48
CA PHE A 25 -7.81 3.92 3.05
C PHE A 25 -7.76 4.06 4.58
N GLY A 26 -8.78 3.54 5.26
CA GLY A 26 -8.86 3.62 6.72
C GLY A 26 -9.19 5.01 7.24
N SER A 27 -8.84 5.29 8.50
CA SER A 27 -9.25 6.51 9.18
C SER A 27 -8.73 7.79 8.53
N ARG A 28 -7.51 7.76 7.97
CA ARG A 28 -6.94 8.95 7.33
C ARG A 28 -7.64 9.30 6.02
N ALA A 29 -8.15 8.31 5.31
CA ALA A 29 -8.95 8.55 4.11
C ALA A 29 -10.32 9.13 4.46
N LYS A 30 -10.86 8.75 5.61
CA LYS A 30 -12.18 9.21 6.07
C LYS A 30 -12.15 10.54 6.83
N GLY A 31 -10.96 11.03 7.16
CA GLY A 31 -10.82 12.23 7.96
C GLY A 31 -11.13 12.04 9.45
N SER A 32 -11.25 10.80 9.92
CA SER A 32 -11.52 10.47 11.32
C SER A 32 -10.25 10.11 12.09
N ASN A 33 -9.09 10.34 11.52
CA ASN A 33 -7.82 9.96 12.10
C ASN A 33 -7.41 10.83 13.29
N ARG A 34 -6.58 10.26 14.15
CA ARG A 34 -5.85 10.94 15.20
C ARG A 34 -4.41 11.15 14.73
N PRO A 35 -3.62 12.00 15.41
CA PRO A 35 -2.21 12.21 15.04
C PRO A 35 -1.38 10.92 14.98
N ASP A 36 -1.72 9.92 15.80
CA ASP A 36 -1.02 8.64 15.87
C ASP A 36 -1.67 7.53 15.05
N SER A 37 -2.69 7.84 14.26
CA SER A 37 -3.35 6.85 13.40
C SER A 37 -2.40 6.34 12.32
N ASP A 38 -2.53 5.05 11.96
CA ASP A 38 -1.77 4.46 10.88
C ASP A 38 -2.14 5.08 9.53
N TRP A 39 -1.14 5.13 8.66
CA TRP A 39 -1.35 5.39 7.25
C TRP A 39 -1.59 4.04 6.56
N ASP A 40 -2.84 3.76 6.23
CA ASP A 40 -3.24 2.50 5.60
C ASP A 40 -3.19 2.68 4.09
N ILE A 41 -2.26 1.97 3.45
CA ILE A 41 -2.00 2.16 2.01
C ILE A 41 -1.99 0.82 1.28
N LEU A 42 -2.78 0.75 0.22
CA LEU A 42 -2.75 -0.37 -0.73
C LEU A 42 -1.93 0.05 -1.94
N VAL A 43 -0.89 -0.72 -2.22
CA VAL A 43 -0.02 -0.51 -3.38
C VAL A 43 -0.29 -1.62 -4.39
N VAL A 44 -0.64 -1.25 -5.60
CA VAL A 44 -0.92 -2.19 -6.69
C VAL A 44 0.23 -2.12 -7.69
N ILE A 45 0.80 -3.27 -7.99
CA ILE A 45 1.95 -3.39 -8.89
C ILE A 45 1.59 -4.20 -10.14
N ASP A 46 2.44 -4.11 -11.16
CA ASP A 46 2.19 -4.64 -12.49
C ASP A 46 2.35 -6.16 -12.62
N LYS A 47 3.07 -6.81 -11.71
CA LYS A 47 3.29 -8.25 -11.82
C LYS A 47 3.41 -8.91 -10.45
N ARG A 48 3.02 -10.17 -10.39
CA ARG A 48 3.09 -10.97 -9.16
C ARG A 48 4.54 -11.22 -8.75
N MET A 49 4.79 -11.12 -7.45
CA MET A 49 6.07 -11.46 -6.84
C MET A 49 5.95 -12.79 -6.11
N ASN A 50 7.10 -13.42 -5.84
CA ASN A 50 7.10 -14.54 -4.92
C ASN A 50 6.95 -14.01 -3.47
N PHE A 51 6.64 -14.92 -2.56
CA PHE A 51 6.37 -14.60 -1.17
C PHE A 51 7.53 -13.86 -0.49
N MET A 52 8.75 -14.33 -0.72
CA MET A 52 9.92 -13.73 -0.08
C MET A 52 10.17 -12.29 -0.55
N GLU A 53 10.12 -12.06 -1.85
CA GLU A 53 10.28 -10.72 -2.42
C GLU A 53 9.24 -9.75 -1.89
N LYS A 54 7.99 -10.21 -1.82
CA LYS A 54 6.88 -9.40 -1.34
C LYS A 54 7.15 -8.88 0.07
N TRP A 55 7.54 -9.78 0.97
CA TRP A 55 7.78 -9.40 2.35
C TRP A 55 9.04 -8.57 2.52
N GLU A 56 10.06 -8.78 1.70
CA GLU A 56 11.25 -7.92 1.70
C GLU A 56 10.89 -6.47 1.36
N ILE A 57 10.03 -6.28 0.37
CA ILE A 57 9.59 -4.94 -0.03
C ILE A 57 8.76 -4.29 1.07
N ILE A 58 7.78 -5.03 1.60
CA ILE A 58 6.90 -4.52 2.66
C ILE A 58 7.74 -4.13 3.88
N ASP A 59 8.65 -4.99 4.32
CA ASP A 59 9.48 -4.71 5.48
C ASP A 59 10.38 -3.49 5.25
N ALA A 60 10.97 -3.36 4.07
CA ALA A 60 11.82 -2.21 3.75
C ALA A 60 11.03 -0.90 3.82
N ILE A 61 9.82 -0.89 3.30
CA ILE A 61 8.93 0.28 3.36
C ILE A 61 8.58 0.60 4.81
N LYS A 62 8.14 -0.40 5.57
CA LYS A 62 7.68 -0.22 6.95
C LYS A 62 8.81 0.31 7.84
N ILE A 63 10.02 -0.24 7.69
CA ILE A 63 11.17 0.20 8.47
C ILE A 63 11.51 1.66 8.17
N ARG A 64 11.54 2.04 6.90
CA ARG A 64 11.85 3.41 6.51
C ARG A 64 10.82 4.40 7.03
N LEU A 65 9.54 4.07 6.94
CA LEU A 65 8.47 4.92 7.47
C LEU A 65 8.53 5.02 8.99
N ALA A 66 8.79 3.90 9.66
CA ALA A 66 8.90 3.88 11.11
C ALA A 66 10.04 4.77 11.61
N ARG A 67 11.16 4.81 10.89
CA ARG A 67 12.29 5.68 11.23
C ARG A 67 11.95 7.17 11.15
N LEU A 68 10.95 7.50 10.36
CA LEU A 68 10.45 8.88 10.24
C LEU A 68 9.30 9.16 11.22
N GLY A 69 8.97 8.21 12.07
CA GLY A 69 7.87 8.36 13.03
C GLY A 69 6.50 8.27 12.36
N ILE A 70 6.40 7.62 11.22
CA ILE A 70 5.15 7.49 10.47
C ILE A 70 4.57 6.09 10.71
N PRO A 71 3.54 5.94 11.55
CA PRO A 71 2.88 4.64 11.72
C PRO A 71 2.17 4.27 10.42
N ASN A 72 2.26 3.00 10.04
CA ASN A 72 1.79 2.59 8.73
C ASN A 72 1.32 1.16 8.70
N ASP A 73 0.44 0.87 7.74
CA ASP A 73 0.03 -0.47 7.38
C ASP A 73 0.02 -0.56 5.85
N ILE A 74 0.97 -1.31 5.31
CA ILE A 74 1.19 -1.39 3.86
C ILE A 74 0.72 -2.74 3.34
N ILE A 75 -0.18 -2.70 2.36
CA ILE A 75 -0.66 -3.88 1.64
C ILE A 75 -0.12 -3.79 0.21
N LEU A 76 0.53 -4.86 -0.24
CA LEU A 76 1.12 -4.92 -1.58
C LEU A 76 0.46 -6.05 -2.37
N LYS A 77 -0.15 -5.69 -3.50
CA LYS A 77 -0.85 -6.65 -4.37
C LYS A 77 -0.50 -6.38 -5.83
N SER A 78 -0.46 -7.44 -6.64
CA SER A 78 -0.37 -7.28 -8.07
C SER A 78 -1.78 -7.06 -8.64
N GLU A 79 -1.86 -6.56 -9.88
CA GLU A 79 -3.15 -6.46 -10.58
C GLU A 79 -3.85 -7.81 -10.66
N GLU A 80 -3.09 -8.86 -10.90
CA GLU A 80 -3.61 -10.22 -10.98
C GLU A 80 -4.25 -10.66 -9.66
N GLU A 81 -3.57 -10.39 -8.53
CA GLU A 81 -4.10 -10.70 -7.20
C GLU A 81 -5.38 -9.91 -6.90
N LEU A 82 -5.48 -8.67 -7.37
CA LEU A 82 -6.69 -7.86 -7.21
C LEU A 82 -7.87 -8.50 -7.95
N GLU A 83 -7.64 -8.95 -9.18
CA GLU A 83 -8.70 -9.61 -9.96
C GLU A 83 -9.21 -10.87 -9.25
N GLU A 84 -8.30 -11.65 -8.66
CA GLU A 84 -8.67 -12.86 -7.94
C GLU A 84 -9.55 -12.57 -6.71
N SER A 85 -9.35 -11.43 -6.04
CA SER A 85 -10.03 -11.11 -4.78
C SER A 85 -11.08 -10.00 -4.89
N ARG A 86 -11.31 -9.45 -6.09
CA ARG A 86 -12.16 -8.26 -6.23
C ARG A 86 -13.61 -8.45 -5.78
N ASP A 87 -14.12 -9.67 -5.85
CA ASP A 87 -15.49 -9.97 -5.45
C ASP A 87 -15.59 -10.55 -4.03
N ASN A 88 -14.46 -10.64 -3.32
CA ASN A 88 -14.44 -11.18 -1.98
C ASN A 88 -14.62 -10.05 -0.96
N ALA A 89 -15.87 -9.76 -0.63
CA ALA A 89 -16.26 -8.64 0.23
C ALA A 89 -15.71 -8.72 1.66
N GLY A 90 -15.19 -9.89 2.07
CA GLY A 90 -14.63 -10.06 3.41
C GLY A 90 -13.17 -9.68 3.54
N THR A 91 -12.53 -9.26 2.45
CA THR A 91 -11.09 -8.96 2.48
C THR A 91 -10.82 -7.48 2.75
N ILE A 92 -9.65 -7.20 3.35
CA ILE A 92 -9.19 -5.84 3.54
C ILE A 92 -8.91 -5.15 2.19
N THR A 93 -8.50 -5.94 1.18
CA THR A 93 -8.29 -5.45 -0.18
C THR A 93 -9.60 -4.93 -0.78
N TYR A 94 -10.68 -5.68 -0.63
CA TYR A 94 -12.01 -5.24 -1.07
C TYR A 94 -12.38 -3.91 -0.43
N TYR A 95 -12.20 -3.82 0.90
CA TYR A 95 -12.51 -2.59 1.63
C TYR A 95 -11.69 -1.41 1.11
N ALA A 96 -10.39 -1.61 0.89
CA ALA A 96 -9.51 -0.56 0.40
C ALA A 96 -9.95 -0.06 -0.98
N LEU A 97 -10.39 -0.97 -1.86
CA LEU A 97 -10.87 -0.61 -3.19
C LEU A 97 -12.18 0.18 -3.14
N GLN A 98 -13.07 -0.15 -2.19
CA GLN A 98 -14.36 0.54 -2.06
C GLN A 98 -14.23 1.92 -1.42
N GLU A 99 -13.42 2.05 -0.38
CA GLU A 99 -13.34 3.24 0.46
C GLU A 99 -12.10 4.09 0.21
N GLY A 100 -11.13 3.56 -0.55
CA GLY A 100 -9.84 4.19 -0.73
C GLY A 100 -9.85 5.40 -1.64
N ILE A 101 -8.88 6.28 -1.41
CA ILE A 101 -8.64 7.47 -2.22
C ILE A 101 -7.38 7.24 -3.02
N GLU A 102 -7.46 7.43 -4.34
CA GLU A 102 -6.29 7.31 -5.22
C GLU A 102 -5.28 8.40 -4.90
N ILE A 103 -4.04 8.02 -4.63
CA ILE A 103 -2.97 8.97 -4.31
C ILE A 103 -1.78 8.87 -5.26
N TRP A 104 -1.79 7.94 -6.19
CA TRP A 104 -0.70 7.74 -7.15
C TRP A 104 -1.04 8.37 -8.50
N ARG A 105 -0.08 9.10 -9.00
CA ARG A 105 -0.20 9.74 -10.32
C ARG A 105 1.09 9.62 -11.10
#